data_07c486e79ec51903d3f5d568faa87b1f
#
_entry.id   07c486e79ec51903d3f5d568faa87b1f
#
_cell.length_a   1.000
_cell.length_b   1.000
_cell.length_c   1.000
_cell.angle_alpha   90.00
_cell.angle_beta   90.00
_cell.angle_gamma   90.00
#
_symmetry.space_group_name_H-M   'P 1'
#
loop_
_entity.id
_entity.type
_entity.pdbx_description
1 polymer ?
#
loop_
_entity_poly.entity_id
_entity_poly.type
_entity_poly.pdbx_seq_one_letter_code
_entity_poly.pdbx_strand_id
1 'polypeptide(L)'
;PISFSQTIHTPEANTYRVIVEYSEEKVGKFAFELAQSLLTATVENSPFDWESAVRRLRELDEDIRLGPSTHSIVQAAVARGIPFRRLTEGSLVQFGWGSKQRRIQASESDMTSAVAETIVQDKELTKTLLHAAGIPVPQGRHVNSADDAWAAACEIDAPVVVKPLDSNQGKGVTVNLADAQQVKAAYQIAAEFSDNVLVERYLPGYDFRMLVVGNKLVAAARRDPPHVIGDGMQSIRQLVDQINRDPMRGEGHVTSLTKIPLDEISLAYLGSQGLTAESLPKKGIRVILRSNANLSTGGSATDV
;
A
#
# COMPACT_ATOMS: atom_id res chain seq x y z
N PRO A 1 18.35 -7.03 -12.67
CA PRO A 1 19.64 -7.45 -13.22
C PRO A 1 19.78 -6.94 -14.65
N ILE A 2 20.94 -6.35 -14.98
CA ILE A 2 21.29 -5.94 -16.33
C ILE A 2 21.54 -7.23 -17.13
N SER A 3 20.82 -7.42 -18.24
CA SER A 3 20.96 -8.60 -19.09
C SER A 3 21.83 -8.33 -20.32
N PHE A 4 22.03 -7.06 -20.67
CA PHE A 4 22.83 -6.67 -21.82
C PHE A 4 23.88 -5.61 -21.47
N SER A 5 25.13 -5.87 -21.86
CA SER A 5 26.19 -4.87 -21.91
C SER A 5 27.14 -5.19 -23.08
N GLN A 6 27.65 -4.17 -23.75
CA GLN A 6 28.60 -4.32 -24.85
C GLN A 6 29.58 -3.16 -24.89
N THR A 7 30.83 -3.47 -25.21
CA THR A 7 31.87 -2.47 -25.51
C THR A 7 32.27 -2.60 -26.97
N ILE A 8 32.23 -1.49 -27.69
CA ILE A 8 32.59 -1.43 -29.11
C ILE A 8 33.71 -0.41 -29.33
N HIS A 9 34.60 -0.72 -30.26
CA HIS A 9 35.64 0.23 -30.71
C HIS A 9 35.02 1.40 -31.44
N THR A 10 35.57 2.58 -31.28
CA THR A 10 35.25 3.74 -32.10
C THR A 10 36.35 3.91 -33.19
N PRO A 11 36.12 4.75 -34.22
CA PRO A 11 37.16 5.09 -35.20
C PRO A 11 38.39 5.77 -34.60
N GLU A 12 38.27 6.37 -33.41
CA GLU A 12 39.35 7.04 -32.71
C GLU A 12 40.19 6.01 -31.93
N ALA A 13 41.52 6.13 -32.02
CA ALA A 13 42.45 5.24 -31.34
C ALA A 13 42.23 5.31 -29.81
N ASN A 14 42.24 4.15 -29.15
CA ASN A 14 42.05 3.99 -27.70
C ASN A 14 40.73 4.54 -27.15
N THR A 15 39.73 4.73 -28.02
CA THR A 15 38.40 5.20 -27.62
C THR A 15 37.35 4.10 -27.83
N TYR A 16 36.54 3.87 -26.80
CA TYR A 16 35.52 2.82 -26.77
C TYR A 16 34.18 3.40 -26.46
N ARG A 17 33.12 2.79 -26.99
CA ARG A 17 31.73 3.06 -26.61
C ARG A 17 31.23 1.94 -25.74
N VAL A 18 30.82 2.24 -24.51
CA VAL A 18 30.20 1.29 -23.60
C VAL A 18 28.69 1.46 -23.68
N ILE A 19 27.99 0.37 -23.93
CA ILE A 19 26.54 0.31 -24.02
C ILE A 19 26.05 -0.60 -22.91
N VAL A 20 25.11 -0.12 -22.10
CA VAL A 20 24.54 -0.86 -20.97
C VAL A 20 23.02 -0.70 -21.01
N GLU A 21 22.33 -1.82 -20.82
CA GLU A 21 20.88 -1.82 -20.67
C GLU A 21 20.45 -1.07 -19.39
N TYR A 22 19.30 -0.43 -19.44
CA TYR A 22 18.68 0.18 -18.27
C TYR A 22 17.16 -0.07 -18.27
N SER A 23 16.54 -0.10 -17.09
CA SER A 23 15.08 -0.10 -16.92
C SER A 23 14.54 1.31 -16.83
N GLU A 24 15.21 2.18 -16.08
CA GLU A 24 14.89 3.59 -15.91
C GLU A 24 16.10 4.43 -16.32
N GLU A 25 15.92 5.34 -17.29
CA GLU A 25 17.03 6.09 -17.91
C GLU A 25 17.87 6.89 -16.91
N LYS A 26 17.20 7.61 -15.99
CA LYS A 26 17.90 8.43 -14.98
C LYS A 26 18.71 7.56 -14.02
N VAL A 27 18.17 6.40 -13.62
CA VAL A 27 18.86 5.43 -12.77
C VAL A 27 20.06 4.84 -13.49
N GLY A 28 19.87 4.44 -14.76
CA GLY A 28 20.95 3.91 -15.59
C GLY A 28 22.10 4.89 -15.80
N LYS A 29 21.78 6.16 -16.09
CA LYS A 29 22.79 7.22 -16.21
C LYS A 29 23.56 7.42 -14.91
N PHE A 30 22.88 7.56 -13.79
CA PHE A 30 23.51 7.75 -12.49
C PHE A 30 24.35 6.54 -12.06
N ALA A 31 23.88 5.31 -12.32
CA ALA A 31 24.67 4.10 -12.10
C ALA A 31 25.96 4.09 -12.92
N PHE A 32 25.91 4.55 -14.17
CA PHE A 32 27.06 4.65 -15.04
C PHE A 32 28.09 5.69 -14.54
N GLU A 33 27.63 6.86 -14.09
CA GLU A 33 28.46 7.89 -13.47
C GLU A 33 29.16 7.39 -12.20
N LEU A 34 28.42 6.68 -11.34
CA LEU A 34 28.99 6.07 -10.14
C LEU A 34 30.03 4.99 -10.47
N ALA A 35 29.76 4.16 -11.48
CA ALA A 35 30.73 3.15 -11.93
C ALA A 35 32.00 3.79 -12.48
N GLN A 36 31.90 4.89 -13.24
CA GLN A 36 33.03 5.66 -13.72
C GLN A 36 33.85 6.25 -12.55
N SER A 37 33.16 6.84 -11.56
CA SER A 37 33.78 7.40 -10.36
C SER A 37 34.54 6.32 -9.56
N LEU A 38 33.95 5.12 -9.42
CA LEU A 38 34.58 3.98 -8.76
C LEU A 38 35.87 3.53 -9.50
N LEU A 39 35.81 3.45 -10.83
CA LEU A 39 36.98 3.08 -11.64
C LEU A 39 38.09 4.12 -11.50
N THR A 40 37.78 5.40 -11.55
CA THR A 40 38.72 6.50 -11.36
C THR A 40 39.39 6.41 -9.98
N ALA A 41 38.58 6.26 -8.92
CA ALA A 41 39.08 6.11 -7.56
C ALA A 41 40.00 4.90 -7.40
N THR A 42 39.69 3.79 -8.09
CA THR A 42 40.53 2.58 -8.08
C THR A 42 41.90 2.80 -8.77
N VAL A 43 41.90 3.49 -9.91
CA VAL A 43 43.11 3.82 -10.66
C VAL A 43 44.00 4.80 -9.88
N GLU A 44 43.40 5.78 -9.24
CA GLU A 44 44.10 6.82 -8.46
C GLU A 44 44.42 6.39 -7.03
N ASN A 45 44.04 5.18 -6.63
CA ASN A 45 44.15 4.65 -5.25
C ASN A 45 43.53 5.62 -4.20
N SER A 46 42.43 6.25 -4.56
CA SER A 46 41.66 7.16 -3.70
C SER A 46 40.45 6.47 -3.05
N PRO A 47 39.96 6.95 -1.88
CA PRO A 47 38.82 6.33 -1.23
C PRO A 47 37.54 6.54 -2.05
N PHE A 48 36.65 5.53 -2.07
CA PHE A 48 35.32 5.59 -2.66
C PHE A 48 34.30 5.05 -1.68
N ASP A 49 33.32 5.88 -1.31
CA ASP A 49 32.21 5.47 -0.42
C ASP A 49 31.11 4.76 -1.24
N TRP A 50 31.31 3.46 -1.44
CA TRP A 50 30.41 2.64 -2.23
C TRP A 50 29.05 2.45 -1.56
N GLU A 51 28.98 2.44 -0.21
CA GLU A 51 27.72 2.28 0.52
C GLU A 51 26.80 3.48 0.32
N SER A 52 27.35 4.70 0.42
CA SER A 52 26.62 5.92 0.11
C SER A 52 26.21 5.97 -1.35
N ALA A 53 27.07 5.57 -2.28
CA ALA A 53 26.77 5.52 -3.71
C ALA A 53 25.60 4.59 -4.02
N VAL A 54 25.59 3.37 -3.47
CA VAL A 54 24.50 2.40 -3.64
C VAL A 54 23.22 2.89 -2.96
N ARG A 55 23.30 3.50 -1.79
CA ARG A 55 22.12 4.07 -1.11
C ARG A 55 21.47 5.15 -1.97
N ARG A 56 22.23 6.12 -2.47
CA ARG A 56 21.72 7.18 -3.35
C ARG A 56 21.12 6.64 -4.64
N LEU A 57 21.69 5.58 -5.19
CA LEU A 57 21.15 4.93 -6.39
C LEU A 57 19.78 4.26 -6.10
N ARG A 58 19.64 3.63 -4.93
CA ARG A 58 18.36 3.04 -4.49
C ARG A 58 17.31 4.10 -4.23
N GLU A 59 17.65 5.17 -3.53
CA GLU A 59 16.76 6.31 -3.30
C GLU A 59 16.25 6.89 -4.63
N LEU A 60 17.15 7.11 -5.61
CA LEU A 60 16.76 7.57 -6.93
C LEU A 60 15.84 6.58 -7.67
N ASP A 61 16.10 5.27 -7.58
CA ASP A 61 15.24 4.24 -8.16
C ASP A 61 13.85 4.25 -7.50
N GLU A 62 13.79 4.34 -6.19
CA GLU A 62 12.54 4.41 -5.42
C GLU A 62 11.70 5.64 -5.80
N ASP A 63 12.32 6.78 -6.01
CA ASP A 63 11.65 8.02 -6.41
C ASP A 63 11.11 7.99 -7.85
N ILE A 64 11.83 7.31 -8.75
CA ILE A 64 11.54 7.38 -10.19
C ILE A 64 10.68 6.21 -10.67
N ARG A 65 10.85 5.02 -10.14
CA ARG A 65 10.18 3.83 -10.65
C ARG A 65 8.65 3.94 -10.57
N LEU A 66 8.01 3.28 -11.48
CA LEU A 66 6.56 3.15 -11.44
C LEU A 66 6.12 2.35 -10.21
N GLY A 67 5.07 2.82 -9.54
CA GLY A 67 4.46 2.08 -8.44
C GLY A 67 4.00 0.68 -8.88
N PRO A 68 3.83 -0.28 -7.95
CA PRO A 68 3.62 -1.70 -8.26
C PRO A 68 2.47 -1.97 -9.24
N SER A 69 1.35 -1.28 -9.09
CA SER A 69 0.17 -1.46 -9.98
C SER A 69 0.48 -1.01 -11.41
N THR A 70 1.01 0.20 -11.59
CA THR A 70 1.35 0.73 -12.91
C THR A 70 2.44 -0.11 -13.56
N HIS A 71 3.46 -0.50 -12.79
CA HIS A 71 4.54 -1.37 -13.26
C HIS A 71 4.00 -2.71 -13.78
N SER A 72 3.11 -3.37 -13.03
CA SER A 72 2.51 -4.65 -13.43
C SER A 72 1.72 -4.53 -14.73
N ILE A 73 0.97 -3.43 -14.92
CA ILE A 73 0.23 -3.18 -16.16
C ILE A 73 1.21 -2.97 -17.32
N VAL A 74 2.27 -2.19 -17.12
CA VAL A 74 3.31 -1.95 -18.13
C VAL A 74 3.98 -3.26 -18.52
N GLN A 75 4.40 -4.08 -17.56
CA GLN A 75 5.02 -5.38 -17.83
C GLN A 75 4.08 -6.32 -18.61
N ALA A 76 2.80 -6.34 -18.26
CA ALA A 76 1.81 -7.12 -18.98
C ALA A 76 1.61 -6.64 -20.42
N ALA A 77 1.75 -5.36 -20.70
CA ALA A 77 1.72 -4.79 -22.05
C ALA A 77 2.98 -5.14 -22.83
N VAL A 78 4.16 -5.01 -22.23
CA VAL A 78 5.45 -5.39 -22.83
C VAL A 78 5.47 -6.87 -23.22
N ALA A 79 5.01 -7.74 -22.33
CA ALA A 79 4.91 -9.19 -22.60
C ALA A 79 3.99 -9.52 -23.78
N ARG A 80 3.09 -8.61 -24.15
CA ARG A 80 2.20 -8.72 -25.34
C ARG A 80 2.72 -7.97 -26.57
N GLY A 81 3.93 -7.43 -26.52
CA GLY A 81 4.51 -6.64 -27.61
C GLY A 81 3.83 -5.26 -27.79
N ILE A 82 3.09 -4.77 -26.79
CA ILE A 82 2.45 -3.47 -26.85
C ILE A 82 3.49 -2.41 -26.46
N PRO A 83 3.84 -1.48 -27.36
CA PRO A 83 4.78 -0.41 -27.05
C PRO A 83 4.18 0.54 -26.04
N PHE A 84 5.01 1.06 -25.16
CA PHE A 84 4.59 2.04 -24.16
C PHE A 84 5.54 3.23 -24.09
N ARG A 85 5.06 4.33 -23.55
CA ARG A 85 5.85 5.50 -23.24
C ARG A 85 5.33 6.17 -21.96
N ARG A 86 6.21 6.42 -21.01
CA ARG A 86 5.91 7.27 -19.87
C ARG A 86 5.84 8.72 -20.32
N LEU A 87 4.76 9.42 -19.98
CA LEU A 87 4.51 10.80 -20.48
C LEU A 87 4.98 11.87 -19.50
N THR A 88 5.09 11.53 -18.21
CA THR A 88 5.53 12.42 -17.14
C THR A 88 6.50 11.68 -16.22
N GLU A 89 7.08 12.36 -15.25
CA GLU A 89 7.85 11.71 -14.19
C GLU A 89 6.98 10.92 -13.20
N GLY A 90 5.67 11.14 -13.21
CA GLY A 90 4.67 10.39 -12.45
C GLY A 90 4.26 9.06 -13.09
N SER A 91 3.04 8.62 -12.81
CA SER A 91 2.50 7.32 -13.26
C SER A 91 1.71 7.37 -14.57
N LEU A 92 1.72 8.50 -15.29
CA LEU A 92 1.01 8.63 -16.56
C LEU A 92 1.77 7.91 -17.68
N VAL A 93 1.17 6.84 -18.19
CA VAL A 93 1.75 5.99 -19.24
C VAL A 93 0.79 5.88 -20.42
N GLN A 94 1.35 5.98 -21.63
CA GLN A 94 0.65 5.71 -22.87
C GLN A 94 1.06 4.36 -23.43
N PHE A 95 0.08 3.56 -23.86
CA PHE A 95 0.26 2.32 -24.59
C PHE A 95 -0.19 2.48 -26.04
N GLY A 96 0.56 1.88 -26.96
CA GLY A 96 0.26 1.93 -28.39
C GLY A 96 0.37 3.34 -28.99
N TRP A 97 -0.04 3.47 -30.25
CA TRP A 97 0.12 4.65 -31.08
C TRP A 97 -1.17 4.98 -31.84
N GLY A 98 -1.27 6.24 -32.25
CA GLY A 98 -2.34 6.73 -33.11
C GLY A 98 -3.73 6.56 -32.48
N SER A 99 -4.71 6.18 -33.28
CA SER A 99 -6.12 6.08 -32.87
C SER A 99 -6.40 4.95 -31.88
N LYS A 100 -5.50 3.99 -31.74
CA LYS A 100 -5.63 2.86 -30.80
C LYS A 100 -4.84 3.03 -29.51
N GLN A 101 -4.19 4.19 -29.34
CA GLN A 101 -3.48 4.48 -28.08
C GLN A 101 -4.44 4.43 -26.90
N ARG A 102 -3.92 4.04 -25.74
CA ARG A 102 -4.60 4.08 -24.45
C ARG A 102 -3.67 4.69 -23.42
N ARG A 103 -4.23 5.35 -22.40
CA ARG A 103 -3.46 5.94 -21.30
C ARG A 103 -3.94 5.41 -19.99
N ILE A 104 -3.01 5.28 -19.08
CA ILE A 104 -3.30 5.00 -17.67
C ILE A 104 -2.57 5.99 -16.79
N GLN A 105 -3.15 6.26 -15.63
CA GLN A 105 -2.50 6.96 -14.53
C GLN A 105 -2.72 6.13 -13.27
N ALA A 106 -1.64 5.69 -12.64
CA ALA A 106 -1.69 4.64 -11.61
C ALA A 106 -2.37 3.36 -12.13
N SER A 107 -3.61 3.07 -11.72
CA SER A 107 -4.43 1.97 -12.23
C SER A 107 -5.70 2.44 -12.94
N GLU A 108 -5.90 3.73 -13.10
CA GLU A 108 -7.03 4.32 -13.82
C GLU A 108 -6.71 4.41 -15.31
N SER A 109 -7.71 4.22 -16.13
CA SER A 109 -7.58 4.30 -17.59
C SER A 109 -8.28 5.52 -18.15
N ASP A 110 -7.93 5.91 -19.37
CA ASP A 110 -8.61 6.95 -20.14
C ASP A 110 -10.08 6.63 -20.47
N MET A 111 -10.57 5.43 -20.09
CA MET A 111 -11.96 5.03 -20.16
C MET A 111 -12.70 5.25 -18.82
N THR A 112 -12.00 5.61 -17.75
CA THR A 112 -12.61 5.94 -16.46
C THR A 112 -13.24 7.32 -16.54
N SER A 113 -14.54 7.40 -16.25
CA SER A 113 -15.28 8.66 -16.24
C SER A 113 -14.87 9.51 -15.04
N ALA A 114 -14.67 10.81 -15.24
CA ALA A 114 -14.45 11.77 -14.15
C ALA A 114 -15.62 11.78 -13.15
N VAL A 115 -16.85 11.57 -13.63
CA VAL A 115 -18.03 11.43 -12.76
C VAL A 115 -17.92 10.18 -11.88
N ALA A 116 -17.46 9.05 -12.44
CA ALA A 116 -17.25 7.83 -11.66
C ALA A 116 -16.14 8.02 -10.62
N GLU A 117 -15.05 8.70 -10.98
CA GLU A 117 -13.97 9.04 -10.05
C GLU A 117 -14.49 9.89 -8.88
N THR A 118 -15.23 10.95 -9.16
CA THR A 118 -15.85 11.80 -8.12
C THR A 118 -16.76 10.99 -7.19
N ILE A 119 -17.58 10.09 -7.73
CA ILE A 119 -18.46 9.23 -6.94
C ILE A 119 -17.66 8.34 -5.99
N VAL A 120 -16.61 7.66 -6.48
CA VAL A 120 -15.86 6.70 -5.65
C VAL A 120 -14.96 7.37 -4.61
N GLN A 121 -14.62 8.64 -4.79
CA GLN A 121 -13.91 9.43 -3.79
C GLN A 121 -14.85 9.85 -2.64
N ASP A 122 -16.12 10.04 -2.91
CA ASP A 122 -17.16 10.34 -1.91
C ASP A 122 -17.76 9.04 -1.36
N LYS A 123 -17.33 8.65 -0.15
CA LYS A 123 -17.75 7.41 0.50
C LYS A 123 -19.24 7.36 0.80
N GLU A 124 -19.86 8.51 1.11
CA GLU A 124 -21.28 8.58 1.41
C GLU A 124 -22.15 8.50 0.15
N LEU A 125 -21.77 9.26 -0.87
CA LEU A 125 -22.45 9.19 -2.16
C LEU A 125 -22.35 7.77 -2.73
N THR A 126 -21.16 7.16 -2.68
CA THR A 126 -20.95 5.76 -3.10
C THR A 126 -21.87 4.82 -2.34
N LYS A 127 -21.94 4.94 -1.01
CA LYS A 127 -22.78 4.10 -0.16
C LYS A 127 -24.27 4.29 -0.47
N THR A 128 -24.70 5.53 -0.65
CA THR A 128 -26.09 5.88 -1.02
C THR A 128 -26.47 5.25 -2.37
N LEU A 129 -25.62 5.37 -3.38
CA LEU A 129 -25.86 4.81 -4.71
C LEU A 129 -25.88 3.28 -4.70
N LEU A 130 -24.96 2.66 -3.97
CA LEU A 130 -24.94 1.20 -3.80
C LEU A 130 -26.19 0.69 -3.10
N HIS A 131 -26.64 1.35 -2.03
CA HIS A 131 -27.86 1.02 -1.33
C HIS A 131 -29.10 1.16 -2.25
N ALA A 132 -29.19 2.27 -3.00
CA ALA A 132 -30.26 2.47 -3.97
C ALA A 132 -30.29 1.41 -5.07
N ALA A 133 -29.13 0.85 -5.43
CA ALA A 133 -29.01 -0.27 -6.36
C ALA A 133 -29.28 -1.65 -5.72
N GLY A 134 -29.70 -1.71 -4.44
CA GLY A 134 -29.98 -2.95 -3.73
C GLY A 134 -28.74 -3.72 -3.25
N ILE A 135 -27.59 -3.10 -3.29
CA ILE A 135 -26.33 -3.71 -2.80
C ILE A 135 -26.24 -3.48 -1.28
N PRO A 136 -25.99 -4.53 -0.48
CA PRO A 136 -25.87 -4.40 0.96
C PRO A 136 -24.69 -3.47 1.34
N VAL A 137 -24.99 -2.47 2.16
CA VAL A 137 -23.98 -1.56 2.74
C VAL A 137 -24.18 -1.49 4.25
N PRO A 138 -23.13 -1.19 5.04
CA PRO A 138 -23.28 -1.02 6.47
C PRO A 138 -24.28 0.10 6.79
N GLN A 139 -25.26 -0.18 7.63
CA GLN A 139 -26.19 0.82 8.14
C GLN A 139 -25.44 1.77 9.07
N GLY A 140 -25.66 3.07 8.96
CA GLY A 140 -25.02 4.04 9.83
C GLY A 140 -25.23 5.47 9.34
N ARG A 141 -24.84 6.43 10.18
CA ARG A 141 -25.01 7.87 9.92
C ARG A 141 -23.90 8.70 10.57
N HIS A 142 -23.81 9.94 10.13
CA HIS A 142 -22.98 10.97 10.78
C HIS A 142 -23.51 11.31 12.16
N VAL A 143 -22.58 11.68 13.03
CA VAL A 143 -22.85 12.08 14.41
C VAL A 143 -22.01 13.30 14.78
N ASN A 144 -22.59 14.18 15.59
CA ASN A 144 -21.99 15.47 15.94
C ASN A 144 -21.55 15.57 17.40
N SER A 145 -21.82 14.55 18.20
CA SER A 145 -21.44 14.49 19.61
C SER A 145 -21.33 13.06 20.10
N ALA A 146 -20.71 12.86 21.26
CA ALA A 146 -20.62 11.56 21.90
C ALA A 146 -22.00 10.98 22.26
N ASP A 147 -22.97 11.85 22.64
CA ASP A 147 -24.33 11.43 22.94
C ASP A 147 -25.08 11.05 21.68
N ASP A 148 -24.90 11.79 20.57
CA ASP A 148 -25.46 11.46 19.28
C ASP A 148 -24.85 10.15 18.71
N ALA A 149 -23.56 9.90 18.95
CA ALA A 149 -22.93 8.63 18.59
C ALA A 149 -23.56 7.43 19.31
N TRP A 150 -23.88 7.59 20.59
CA TRP A 150 -24.62 6.56 21.32
C TRP A 150 -26.05 6.40 20.84
N ALA A 151 -26.75 7.50 20.53
CA ALA A 151 -28.08 7.43 19.94
C ALA A 151 -28.08 6.66 18.61
N ALA A 152 -27.11 6.94 17.73
CA ALA A 152 -26.94 6.21 16.48
C ALA A 152 -26.64 4.71 16.70
N ALA A 153 -25.85 4.37 17.71
CA ALA A 153 -25.60 2.98 18.06
C ALA A 153 -26.88 2.25 18.52
N CYS A 154 -27.73 2.92 19.32
CA CYS A 154 -29.02 2.40 19.73
C CYS A 154 -30.01 2.21 18.53
N GLU A 155 -30.02 3.14 17.56
CA GLU A 155 -30.78 3.03 16.33
C GLU A 155 -30.40 1.81 15.49
N ILE A 156 -29.08 1.48 15.47
CA ILE A 156 -28.54 0.33 14.73
C ILE A 156 -28.87 -1.00 15.41
N ASP A 157 -29.04 -0.99 16.73
CA ASP A 157 -29.33 -2.17 17.58
C ASP A 157 -28.38 -3.36 17.32
N ALA A 158 -27.08 -3.07 17.26
CA ALA A 158 -26.00 -4.05 17.04
C ALA A 158 -24.67 -3.42 17.45
N PRO A 159 -23.60 -4.21 17.63
CA PRO A 159 -22.27 -3.64 17.78
C PRO A 159 -21.91 -2.72 16.62
N VAL A 160 -21.26 -1.60 16.92
CA VAL A 160 -20.96 -0.57 15.94
C VAL A 160 -19.47 -0.35 15.77
N VAL A 161 -19.13 0.35 14.69
CA VAL A 161 -17.84 0.96 14.40
C VAL A 161 -17.99 2.47 14.50
N VAL A 162 -17.09 3.13 15.19
CA VAL A 162 -16.95 4.59 15.19
C VAL A 162 -15.69 4.96 14.46
N LYS A 163 -15.79 5.86 13.48
CA LYS A 163 -14.67 6.23 12.63
C LYS A 163 -14.75 7.66 12.12
N PRO A 164 -13.62 8.36 11.92
CA PRO A 164 -13.59 9.62 11.19
C PRO A 164 -13.87 9.38 9.69
N LEU A 165 -14.59 10.31 9.04
CA LEU A 165 -14.90 10.21 7.61
C LEU A 165 -13.67 10.43 6.74
N ASP A 166 -12.87 11.46 7.06
CA ASP A 166 -11.78 11.97 6.23
C ASP A 166 -10.43 11.35 6.58
N SER A 167 -10.40 10.32 7.43
CA SER A 167 -9.18 9.65 7.84
C SER A 167 -8.82 8.47 6.94
N ASN A 168 -7.52 8.24 6.81
CA ASN A 168 -6.94 7.13 6.06
C ASN A 168 -6.23 6.13 6.99
N GLN A 169 -5.98 4.92 6.49
CA GLN A 169 -5.19 3.88 7.16
C GLN A 169 -5.75 3.40 8.51
N GLY A 170 -7.02 3.65 8.79
CA GLY A 170 -7.68 3.20 10.03
C GLY A 170 -7.36 4.04 11.27
N LYS A 171 -6.82 5.26 11.10
CA LYS A 171 -6.61 6.21 12.22
C LYS A 171 -7.95 6.63 12.79
N GLY A 172 -8.08 6.62 14.12
CA GLY A 172 -9.32 7.00 14.82
C GLY A 172 -10.47 6.00 14.67
N VAL A 173 -10.25 4.82 14.09
CA VAL A 173 -11.29 3.79 13.90
C VAL A 173 -11.33 2.85 15.10
N THR A 174 -12.50 2.73 15.74
CA THR A 174 -12.74 1.76 16.81
C THR A 174 -13.89 0.85 16.42
N VAL A 175 -13.71 -0.45 16.57
CA VAL A 175 -14.63 -1.48 16.07
C VAL A 175 -15.24 -2.31 17.20
N ASN A 176 -16.38 -2.96 16.92
CA ASN A 176 -17.06 -3.90 17.80
C ASN A 176 -17.43 -3.30 19.16
N LEU A 177 -18.05 -2.12 19.14
CA LEU A 177 -18.49 -1.37 20.31
C LEU A 177 -19.94 -1.70 20.62
N ALA A 178 -20.23 -2.08 21.85
CA ALA A 178 -21.55 -2.56 22.25
C ALA A 178 -22.19 -1.77 23.40
N ASP A 179 -21.46 -0.87 24.06
CA ASP A 179 -21.97 -0.10 25.18
C ASP A 179 -21.71 1.40 25.06
N ALA A 180 -22.44 2.20 25.83
CA ALA A 180 -22.39 3.66 25.79
C ALA A 180 -21.00 4.23 26.13
N GLN A 181 -20.27 3.62 27.05
CA GLN A 181 -18.97 4.11 27.46
C GLN A 181 -17.96 3.94 26.34
N GLN A 182 -17.94 2.76 25.71
CA GLN A 182 -17.05 2.47 24.59
C GLN A 182 -17.37 3.36 23.39
N VAL A 183 -18.64 3.52 23.00
CA VAL A 183 -19.05 4.35 21.86
C VAL A 183 -18.69 5.82 22.08
N LYS A 184 -18.96 6.38 23.27
CA LYS A 184 -18.63 7.76 23.58
C LYS A 184 -17.12 8.01 23.62
N ALA A 185 -16.35 7.10 24.20
CA ALA A 185 -14.89 7.16 24.17
C ALA A 185 -14.34 7.08 22.74
N ALA A 186 -14.87 6.19 21.91
CA ALA A 186 -14.47 6.06 20.53
C ALA A 186 -14.83 7.30 19.69
N TYR A 187 -15.94 7.98 19.99
CA TYR A 187 -16.26 9.27 19.37
C TYR A 187 -15.18 10.33 19.66
N GLN A 188 -14.73 10.45 20.90
CA GLN A 188 -13.67 11.41 21.27
C GLN A 188 -12.38 11.14 20.49
N ILE A 189 -11.99 9.87 20.39
CA ILE A 189 -10.80 9.47 19.62
C ILE A 189 -10.98 9.80 18.13
N ALA A 190 -12.14 9.51 17.55
CA ALA A 190 -12.41 9.80 16.14
C ALA A 190 -12.43 11.31 15.85
N ALA A 191 -12.96 12.11 16.77
CA ALA A 191 -13.07 13.57 16.66
C ALA A 191 -11.68 14.28 16.70
N GLU A 192 -10.64 13.65 17.21
CA GLU A 192 -9.26 14.16 17.09
C GLU A 192 -8.72 14.15 15.65
N PHE A 193 -9.32 13.34 14.77
CA PHE A 193 -8.85 13.16 13.39
C PHE A 193 -9.74 13.82 12.34
N SER A 194 -11.01 14.08 12.65
CA SER A 194 -11.99 14.71 11.73
C SER A 194 -13.17 15.25 12.50
N ASP A 195 -13.67 16.41 12.10
CA ASP A 195 -14.94 16.98 12.61
C ASP A 195 -16.15 16.13 12.19
N ASN A 196 -16.01 15.29 11.16
CA ASN A 196 -17.03 14.41 10.63
C ASN A 196 -16.80 12.98 11.15
N VAL A 197 -17.61 12.56 12.12
CA VAL A 197 -17.56 11.22 12.69
C VAL A 197 -18.76 10.40 12.21
N LEU A 198 -18.50 9.15 11.84
CA LEU A 198 -19.47 8.18 11.34
C LEU A 198 -19.63 7.03 12.34
N VAL A 199 -20.87 6.67 12.65
CA VAL A 199 -21.24 5.44 13.38
C VAL A 199 -21.90 4.49 12.42
N GLU A 200 -21.38 3.27 12.30
CA GLU A 200 -21.88 2.22 11.40
C GLU A 200 -22.01 0.88 12.11
N ARG A 201 -22.91 0.04 11.62
CA ARG A 201 -23.01 -1.36 12.07
C ARG A 201 -21.68 -2.08 11.89
N TYR A 202 -21.21 -2.73 12.93
CA TYR A 202 -20.06 -3.64 12.82
C TYR A 202 -20.49 -4.91 12.08
N LEU A 203 -19.76 -5.23 11.01
CA LEU A 203 -19.99 -6.44 10.23
C LEU A 203 -18.85 -7.42 10.51
N PRO A 204 -19.11 -8.51 11.27
CA PRO A 204 -18.11 -9.55 11.46
C PRO A 204 -17.88 -10.31 10.15
N GLY A 205 -16.65 -10.77 9.92
CA GLY A 205 -16.32 -11.54 8.74
C GLY A 205 -14.91 -11.30 8.24
N TYR A 206 -14.68 -11.74 7.01
CA TYR A 206 -13.40 -11.53 6.31
C TYR A 206 -13.50 -10.35 5.35
N ASP A 207 -12.39 -9.64 5.19
CA ASP A 207 -12.27 -8.56 4.22
C ASP A 207 -11.78 -9.12 2.88
N PHE A 208 -12.53 -8.85 1.81
CA PHE A 208 -12.16 -9.26 0.46
C PHE A 208 -11.99 -8.04 -0.43
N ARG A 209 -10.93 -8.06 -1.23
CA ARG A 209 -10.73 -7.11 -2.32
C ARG A 209 -11.02 -7.81 -3.64
N MET A 210 -11.99 -7.28 -4.37
CA MET A 210 -12.39 -7.78 -5.68
C MET A 210 -11.93 -6.81 -6.76
N LEU A 211 -11.27 -7.31 -7.81
CA LEU A 211 -10.86 -6.53 -8.96
C LEU A 211 -11.79 -6.85 -10.13
N VAL A 212 -12.50 -5.82 -10.58
CA VAL A 212 -13.37 -5.90 -11.75
C VAL A 212 -12.77 -5.06 -12.87
N VAL A 213 -12.64 -5.65 -14.06
CA VAL A 213 -12.16 -4.97 -15.26
C VAL A 213 -13.25 -5.07 -16.32
N GLY A 214 -13.76 -3.91 -16.74
CA GLY A 214 -14.99 -3.85 -17.54
C GLY A 214 -16.16 -4.41 -16.75
N ASN A 215 -16.72 -5.54 -17.19
CA ASN A 215 -17.85 -6.23 -16.55
C ASN A 215 -17.48 -7.61 -15.99
N LYS A 216 -16.18 -7.90 -15.81
CA LYS A 216 -15.70 -9.20 -15.33
C LYS A 216 -14.94 -9.08 -14.04
N LEU A 217 -15.25 -9.93 -13.07
CA LEU A 217 -14.40 -10.18 -11.93
C LEU A 217 -13.15 -10.93 -12.41
N VAL A 218 -11.98 -10.33 -12.28
CA VAL A 218 -10.71 -10.88 -12.76
C VAL A 218 -9.79 -11.38 -11.65
N ALA A 219 -9.98 -10.89 -10.44
CA ALA A 219 -9.25 -11.36 -9.25
C ALA A 219 -10.05 -11.07 -7.98
N ALA A 220 -9.85 -11.91 -6.97
CA ALA A 220 -10.33 -11.69 -5.62
C ALA A 220 -9.21 -12.07 -4.63
N ALA A 221 -9.06 -11.29 -3.57
CA ALA A 221 -8.09 -11.56 -2.53
C ALA A 221 -8.71 -11.32 -1.15
N ARG A 222 -8.56 -12.28 -0.25
CA ARG A 222 -8.87 -12.09 1.16
C ARG A 222 -7.74 -11.28 1.79
N ARG A 223 -8.10 -10.23 2.49
CA ARG A 223 -7.16 -9.42 3.26
C ARG A 223 -7.24 -9.80 4.73
N ASP A 224 -6.09 -10.02 5.31
CA ASP A 224 -5.97 -10.30 6.74
C ASP A 224 -5.23 -9.15 7.44
N PRO A 225 -5.67 -8.74 8.64
CA PRO A 225 -4.95 -7.78 9.46
C PRO A 225 -3.52 -8.22 9.73
N PRO A 226 -2.58 -7.28 9.97
CA PRO A 226 -1.24 -7.64 10.38
C PRO A 226 -1.28 -8.48 11.66
N HIS A 227 -0.64 -9.62 11.65
CA HIS A 227 -0.66 -10.57 12.75
C HIS A 227 0.61 -11.41 12.79
N VAL A 228 0.86 -12.00 13.94
CA VAL A 228 1.88 -13.03 14.13
C VAL A 228 1.23 -14.33 14.61
N ILE A 229 1.87 -15.44 14.33
CA ILE A 229 1.50 -16.75 14.90
C ILE A 229 2.55 -17.13 15.94
N GLY A 230 2.13 -17.29 17.18
CA GLY A 230 3.01 -17.69 18.27
C GLY A 230 3.69 -19.05 17.99
N ASP A 231 4.95 -19.16 18.34
CA ASP A 231 5.72 -20.41 18.34
C ASP A 231 5.99 -20.93 19.75
N GLY A 232 5.66 -20.16 20.77
CA GLY A 232 5.88 -20.45 22.18
C GLY A 232 7.29 -20.10 22.67
N MET A 233 8.15 -19.52 21.83
CA MET A 233 9.57 -19.27 22.12
C MET A 233 9.99 -17.81 21.86
N GLN A 234 9.48 -17.21 20.80
CA GLN A 234 9.83 -15.86 20.37
C GLN A 234 8.82 -14.84 20.88
N SER A 235 9.31 -13.62 21.15
CA SER A 235 8.44 -12.48 21.45
C SER A 235 7.71 -12.02 20.20
N ILE A 236 6.60 -11.28 20.39
CA ILE A 236 5.84 -10.66 19.29
C ILE A 236 6.77 -9.81 18.43
N ARG A 237 7.69 -9.04 19.03
CA ARG A 237 8.69 -8.24 18.30
C ARG A 237 9.56 -9.11 17.40
N GLN A 238 10.11 -10.20 17.92
CA GLN A 238 10.96 -11.10 17.15
C GLN A 238 10.21 -11.77 16.00
N LEU A 239 8.95 -12.16 16.23
CA LEU A 239 8.08 -12.71 15.19
C LEU A 239 7.77 -11.69 14.09
N VAL A 240 7.52 -10.41 14.45
CA VAL A 240 7.34 -9.32 13.50
C VAL A 240 8.61 -9.07 12.69
N ASP A 241 9.77 -9.04 13.34
CA ASP A 241 11.06 -8.86 12.66
C ASP A 241 11.32 -10.01 11.67
N GLN A 242 10.93 -11.23 12.03
CA GLN A 242 11.05 -12.38 11.12
C GLN A 242 10.14 -12.22 9.90
N ILE A 243 8.87 -11.85 10.08
CA ILE A 243 7.92 -11.61 8.98
C ILE A 243 8.41 -10.46 8.09
N ASN A 244 8.99 -9.41 8.66
CA ASN A 244 9.48 -8.25 7.93
C ASN A 244 10.77 -8.50 7.12
N ARG A 245 11.39 -9.68 7.27
CA ARG A 245 12.51 -10.14 6.40
C ARG A 245 12.05 -10.67 5.06
N ASP A 246 10.75 -10.89 4.87
CA ASP A 246 10.20 -11.29 3.58
C ASP A 246 10.55 -10.22 2.52
N PRO A 247 11.23 -10.57 1.42
CA PRO A 247 11.61 -9.63 0.37
C PRO A 247 10.42 -8.97 -0.33
N MET A 248 9.22 -9.54 -0.21
CA MET A 248 7.98 -8.91 -0.69
C MET A 248 7.49 -7.77 0.22
N ARG A 249 8.07 -7.61 1.42
CA ARG A 249 7.73 -6.54 2.37
C ARG A 249 8.77 -5.42 2.32
N GLY A 250 8.34 -4.22 1.98
CA GLY A 250 9.17 -3.01 1.94
C GLY A 250 8.61 -1.87 2.76
N GLU A 251 9.31 -0.75 2.74
CA GLU A 251 8.81 0.49 3.30
C GLU A 251 7.81 1.17 2.33
N GLY A 252 6.77 1.75 2.86
CA GLY A 252 5.79 2.48 2.06
C GLY A 252 5.12 1.60 0.98
N HIS A 253 5.13 2.09 -0.26
CA HIS A 253 4.52 1.42 -1.44
C HIS A 253 5.56 0.86 -2.41
N VAL A 254 6.77 0.63 -1.95
CA VAL A 254 7.90 0.19 -2.77
C VAL A 254 7.75 -1.26 -3.24
N THR A 255 7.12 -2.09 -2.42
CA THR A 255 6.88 -3.51 -2.69
C THR A 255 5.39 -3.86 -2.61
N SER A 256 5.04 -5.10 -2.95
CA SER A 256 3.64 -5.57 -2.93
C SER A 256 3.02 -5.59 -1.53
N LEU A 257 3.83 -5.79 -0.49
CA LEU A 257 3.43 -5.77 0.90
C LEU A 257 4.27 -4.74 1.67
N THR A 258 3.65 -4.11 2.67
CA THR A 258 4.36 -3.20 3.58
C THR A 258 4.81 -3.96 4.81
N LYS A 259 5.94 -3.57 5.38
CA LYS A 259 6.40 -4.06 6.68
C LYS A 259 5.36 -3.81 7.75
N ILE A 260 5.27 -4.72 8.70
CA ILE A 260 4.41 -4.59 9.88
C ILE A 260 5.08 -3.60 10.83
N PRO A 261 4.48 -2.43 11.12
CA PRO A 261 5.04 -1.49 12.09
C PRO A 261 4.66 -1.91 13.52
N LEU A 262 5.61 -1.79 14.44
CA LEU A 262 5.37 -1.85 15.89
C LEU A 262 5.38 -0.43 16.46
N ASP A 263 4.52 0.42 15.93
CA ASP A 263 4.32 1.80 16.37
C ASP A 263 3.30 1.90 17.53
N GLU A 264 3.04 3.10 17.99
CA GLU A 264 2.13 3.40 19.09
C GLU A 264 0.74 2.78 18.90
N ILE A 265 0.21 2.78 17.67
CA ILE A 265 -1.10 2.19 17.34
C ILE A 265 -1.07 0.68 17.54
N SER A 266 -0.03 0.01 17.05
CA SER A 266 0.14 -1.44 17.21
C SER A 266 0.36 -1.83 18.66
N LEU A 267 1.13 -1.03 19.40
CA LEU A 267 1.38 -1.26 20.84
C LEU A 267 0.12 -1.05 21.67
N ALA A 268 -0.67 0.00 21.39
CA ALA A 268 -1.96 0.23 22.04
C ALA A 268 -2.95 -0.90 21.77
N TYR A 269 -2.98 -1.41 20.52
CA TYR A 269 -3.85 -2.53 20.15
C TYR A 269 -3.42 -3.85 20.83
N LEU A 270 -2.13 -4.10 20.98
CA LEU A 270 -1.62 -5.20 21.81
C LEU A 270 -2.01 -5.03 23.27
N GLY A 271 -1.89 -3.82 23.83
CA GLY A 271 -2.29 -3.49 25.21
C GLY A 271 -3.76 -3.80 25.48
N SER A 272 -4.66 -3.52 24.53
CA SER A 272 -6.08 -3.84 24.65
C SER A 272 -6.36 -5.37 24.71
N GLN A 273 -5.42 -6.18 24.23
CA GLN A 273 -5.47 -7.66 24.34
C GLN A 273 -4.71 -8.19 25.58
N GLY A 274 -4.20 -7.32 26.45
CA GLY A 274 -3.38 -7.69 27.60
C GLY A 274 -1.97 -8.15 27.23
N LEU A 275 -1.47 -7.76 26.05
CA LEU A 275 -0.19 -8.16 25.50
C LEU A 275 0.75 -6.95 25.34
N THR A 276 2.05 -7.24 25.28
CA THR A 276 3.11 -6.28 24.94
C THR A 276 3.93 -6.83 23.77
N ALA A 277 4.78 -6.01 23.17
CA ALA A 277 5.70 -6.47 22.11
C ALA A 277 6.65 -7.59 22.58
N GLU A 278 6.92 -7.65 23.88
CA GLU A 278 7.80 -8.67 24.52
C GLU A 278 7.05 -9.90 25.00
N SER A 279 5.72 -9.95 24.87
CA SER A 279 4.92 -11.13 25.21
C SER A 279 5.28 -12.32 24.31
N LEU A 280 5.30 -13.54 24.90
CA LEU A 280 5.60 -14.80 24.22
C LEU A 280 4.28 -15.53 23.94
N PRO A 281 3.66 -15.39 22.76
CA PRO A 281 2.40 -16.04 22.47
C PRO A 281 2.59 -17.56 22.33
N LYS A 282 1.67 -18.34 22.90
CA LYS A 282 1.70 -19.80 22.82
C LYS A 282 1.68 -20.26 21.37
N LYS A 283 2.28 -21.40 21.10
CA LYS A 283 2.33 -22.02 19.77
C LYS A 283 0.94 -22.13 19.14
N GLY A 284 0.81 -21.63 17.91
CA GLY A 284 -0.43 -21.64 17.13
C GLY A 284 -1.41 -20.52 17.46
N ILE A 285 -1.16 -19.71 18.49
CA ILE A 285 -2.03 -18.58 18.81
C ILE A 285 -1.75 -17.45 17.84
N ARG A 286 -2.81 -16.99 17.16
CA ARG A 286 -2.79 -15.81 16.29
C ARG A 286 -2.96 -14.56 17.13
N VAL A 287 -2.01 -13.65 17.06
CA VAL A 287 -2.05 -12.32 17.72
C VAL A 287 -2.18 -11.26 16.63
N ILE A 288 -3.27 -10.52 16.68
CA ILE A 288 -3.53 -9.41 15.76
C ILE A 288 -2.82 -8.15 16.25
N LEU A 289 -2.18 -7.42 15.35
CA LEU A 289 -1.37 -6.24 15.67
C LEU A 289 -2.12 -4.93 15.35
N ARG A 290 -3.12 -4.98 14.49
CA ARG A 290 -4.03 -3.86 14.16
C ARG A 290 -5.39 -4.40 13.75
N SER A 291 -6.43 -3.59 13.93
CA SER A 291 -7.82 -3.95 13.59
C SER A 291 -8.12 -3.90 12.10
N ASN A 292 -7.32 -3.17 11.29
CA ASN A 292 -7.55 -3.04 9.86
C ASN A 292 -6.72 -4.03 9.04
N ALA A 293 -7.22 -4.43 7.88
CA ALA A 293 -6.58 -5.36 6.95
C ALA A 293 -5.89 -4.66 5.76
N ASN A 294 -5.43 -3.41 5.94
CA ASN A 294 -4.78 -2.67 4.87
C ASN A 294 -3.36 -3.20 4.62
N LEU A 295 -3.02 -3.43 3.36
CA LEU A 295 -1.66 -3.85 2.98
C LEU A 295 -0.62 -2.78 3.34
N SER A 296 -0.99 -1.48 3.23
CA SER A 296 -0.14 -0.35 3.60
C SER A 296 0.17 -0.24 5.10
N THR A 297 -0.50 -1.01 5.94
CA THR A 297 -0.27 -1.07 7.39
C THR A 297 0.25 -2.43 7.85
N GLY A 298 0.79 -3.23 6.95
CA GLY A 298 1.39 -4.52 7.23
C GLY A 298 0.46 -5.72 7.12
N GLY A 299 -0.79 -5.52 6.68
CA GLY A 299 -1.71 -6.62 6.38
C GLY A 299 -1.18 -7.54 5.29
N SER A 300 -1.86 -8.65 5.07
CA SER A 300 -1.56 -9.61 4.01
C SER A 300 -2.76 -9.82 3.10
N ALA A 301 -2.50 -10.32 1.89
CA ALA A 301 -3.52 -10.72 0.94
C ALA A 301 -3.28 -12.16 0.51
N THR A 302 -4.35 -12.94 0.43
CA THR A 302 -4.34 -14.32 -0.07
C THR A 302 -5.33 -14.41 -1.23
N ASP A 303 -4.87 -14.90 -2.35
CA ASP A 303 -5.68 -15.12 -3.55
C ASP A 303 -6.76 -16.19 -3.28
N VAL A 304 -7.99 -15.99 -3.81
CA VAL A 304 -9.17 -16.84 -3.53
C VAL A 304 -10.02 -17.07 -4.76
#